data_a4f3c3da4318ec71f2528571609675bc
#
_entry.id   a4f3c3da4318ec71f2528571609675bc
#
_cell.length_a   1.000
_cell.length_b   1.000
_cell.length_c   1.000
_cell.angle_alpha   90.00
_cell.angle_beta   90.00
_cell.angle_gamma   90.00
#
_symmetry.space_group_name_H-M   'P 1'
#
loop_
_entity.id
_entity.type
_entity.pdbx_description
1 polymer ?
#
loop_
_entity_poly.entity_id
_entity_poly.type
_entity_poly.pdbx_seq_one_letter_code
_entity_poly.pdbx_strand_id
1 'polypeptide(L)'
;NVPGVKGIGEKTALKLLQEYGTLENIYANIDLIKGATHERLVNDRDSAFFSKDICTIYREVPLEDTLDSMKYMGRNDSLDELFADLEFYSFLKKIPKKQVKLDVSFKELSDVHEINIEKCVSYYIECDKENYHLGKIIGMGVFDGENLFYVSPDKVKDVCEYLKQAVTYTYDLKKNMVLLKDVNMISNFDHMIGAYLLNYQMKDDLAFIMNNDGIEAPFYSDILKDEEMLKKGVTLKAKYVYDTRDDIVKKLKMDDMFD
;
A
#
# COMPACT_ATOMS: atom_id res chain seq x y z
N ASN A 1 37.16 -0.98 20.02
CA ASN A 1 38.52 -1.52 20.16
C ASN A 1 38.73 -1.98 21.60
N VAL A 2 39.06 -3.26 21.80
CA VAL A 2 39.38 -3.83 23.09
C VAL A 2 40.91 -3.93 23.18
N PRO A 3 41.58 -3.31 24.17
CA PRO A 3 43.03 -3.17 24.17
C PRO A 3 43.79 -4.48 24.36
N GLY A 4 43.30 -5.39 25.21
CA GLY A 4 43.94 -6.65 25.53
C GLY A 4 45.29 -6.47 26.19
N VAL A 5 46.24 -7.43 25.97
CA VAL A 5 47.63 -7.38 26.41
C VAL A 5 48.52 -7.08 25.22
N LYS A 6 49.28 -5.98 25.29
CA LYS A 6 50.12 -5.54 24.17
C LYS A 6 51.21 -6.59 23.84
N GLY A 7 51.25 -6.98 22.57
CA GLY A 7 52.23 -7.94 22.07
C GLY A 7 51.89 -9.43 22.36
N ILE A 8 50.71 -9.70 22.96
CA ILE A 8 50.14 -11.05 23.02
C ILE A 8 49.05 -11.15 21.98
N GLY A 9 49.32 -11.85 20.90
CA GLY A 9 48.35 -12.14 19.83
C GLY A 9 47.60 -13.44 20.08
N GLU A 10 46.66 -13.75 19.18
CA GLU A 10 45.74 -14.88 19.24
C GLU A 10 46.41 -16.22 19.55
N LYS A 11 47.51 -16.54 18.84
CA LYS A 11 48.25 -17.82 19.02
C LYS A 11 48.79 -17.97 20.43
N THR A 12 49.36 -16.92 21.02
CA THR A 12 49.90 -16.95 22.37
C THR A 12 48.79 -16.99 23.41
N ALA A 13 47.75 -16.21 23.22
CA ALA A 13 46.58 -16.21 24.09
C ALA A 13 45.88 -17.56 24.12
N LEU A 14 45.72 -18.20 22.94
CA LEU A 14 45.10 -19.51 22.84
C LEU A 14 45.94 -20.60 23.58
N LYS A 15 47.27 -20.59 23.45
CA LYS A 15 48.14 -21.49 24.19
C LYS A 15 47.98 -21.32 25.70
N LEU A 16 48.01 -20.09 26.20
CA LEU A 16 47.85 -19.80 27.62
C LEU A 16 46.48 -20.24 28.13
N LEU A 17 45.44 -20.02 27.39
CA LEU A 17 44.09 -20.44 27.75
C LEU A 17 43.90 -21.95 27.69
N GLN A 18 44.56 -22.65 26.77
CA GLN A 18 44.56 -24.12 26.73
C GLN A 18 45.28 -24.73 27.93
N GLU A 19 46.36 -24.09 28.41
CA GLU A 19 47.16 -24.56 29.51
C GLU A 19 46.54 -24.23 30.88
N TYR A 20 46.02 -23.00 31.04
CA TYR A 20 45.54 -22.49 32.34
C TYR A 20 44.00 -22.38 32.42
N GLY A 21 43.29 -22.51 31.32
CA GLY A 21 41.84 -22.52 31.25
C GLY A 21 41.19 -21.13 31.22
N THR A 22 41.52 -20.27 32.19
CA THR A 22 40.92 -18.93 32.34
C THR A 22 41.96 -17.83 32.48
N LEU A 23 41.57 -16.57 32.24
CA LEU A 23 42.42 -15.42 32.44
C LEU A 23 42.91 -15.33 33.90
N GLU A 24 42.02 -15.58 34.84
CA GLU A 24 42.27 -15.56 36.28
C GLU A 24 43.35 -16.62 36.64
N ASN A 25 43.25 -17.82 36.08
CA ASN A 25 44.22 -18.87 36.32
C ASN A 25 45.59 -18.58 35.69
N ILE A 26 45.62 -17.89 34.55
CA ILE A 26 46.88 -17.42 33.96
C ILE A 26 47.59 -16.50 34.94
N TYR A 27 46.88 -15.53 35.53
CA TYR A 27 47.48 -14.60 36.48
C TYR A 27 47.74 -15.21 37.86
N ALA A 28 46.97 -16.20 38.27
CA ALA A 28 47.27 -16.98 39.49
C ALA A 28 48.56 -17.80 39.40
N ASN A 29 48.95 -18.18 38.15
CA ASN A 29 50.13 -18.96 37.87
C ASN A 29 51.21 -18.18 37.12
N ILE A 30 51.20 -16.85 37.25
CA ILE A 30 52.03 -15.94 36.45
C ILE A 30 53.51 -16.25 36.60
N ASP A 31 53.96 -16.65 37.79
CA ASP A 31 55.34 -16.96 38.07
C ASP A 31 55.90 -18.22 37.32
N LEU A 32 54.99 -19.06 36.84
CA LEU A 32 55.34 -20.22 36.00
C LEU A 32 55.62 -19.85 34.56
N ILE A 33 55.11 -18.71 34.12
CA ILE A 33 55.26 -18.21 32.77
C ILE A 33 56.59 -17.42 32.69
N LYS A 34 57.42 -17.73 31.70
CA LYS A 34 58.78 -17.18 31.61
C LYS A 34 58.96 -16.28 30.39
N GLY A 35 59.99 -15.42 30.44
CA GLY A 35 60.43 -14.61 29.33
C GLY A 35 59.50 -13.43 29.00
N ALA A 36 59.58 -12.94 27.76
CA ALA A 36 58.88 -11.74 27.33
C ALA A 36 57.33 -11.83 27.46
N THR A 37 56.77 -13.03 27.50
CA THR A 37 55.32 -13.25 27.73
C THR A 37 54.94 -12.91 29.18
N HIS A 38 55.74 -13.29 30.14
CA HIS A 38 55.54 -12.94 31.55
C HIS A 38 55.55 -11.41 31.73
N GLU A 39 56.58 -10.74 31.24
CA GLU A 39 56.73 -9.29 31.37
C GLU A 39 55.50 -8.55 30.76
N ARG A 40 55.03 -8.97 29.58
CA ARG A 40 53.85 -8.38 28.93
C ARG A 40 52.57 -8.59 29.75
N LEU A 41 52.36 -9.78 30.26
CA LEU A 41 51.22 -10.10 31.11
C LEU A 41 51.23 -9.25 32.40
N VAL A 42 52.39 -9.15 33.08
CA VAL A 42 52.52 -8.34 34.30
C VAL A 42 52.27 -6.87 34.04
N ASN A 43 52.86 -6.31 32.98
CA ASN A 43 52.75 -4.88 32.64
C ASN A 43 51.31 -4.48 32.26
N ASP A 44 50.57 -5.32 31.56
CA ASP A 44 49.26 -5.03 31.02
C ASP A 44 48.13 -5.78 31.76
N ARG A 45 48.34 -6.16 33.04
CA ARG A 45 47.39 -6.92 33.83
C ARG A 45 46.00 -6.25 33.90
N ASP A 46 45.98 -4.97 34.24
CA ASP A 46 44.73 -4.20 34.38
C ASP A 46 44.03 -4.07 33.03
N SER A 47 44.78 -3.89 31.94
CA SER A 47 44.23 -3.85 30.59
C SER A 47 43.59 -5.18 30.18
N ALA A 48 44.21 -6.33 30.59
CA ALA A 48 43.66 -7.64 30.31
C ALA A 48 42.29 -7.88 31.00
N PHE A 49 42.20 -7.54 32.28
CA PHE A 49 40.93 -7.68 33.04
C PHE A 49 39.88 -6.71 32.58
N PHE A 50 40.23 -5.44 32.32
CA PHE A 50 39.34 -4.47 31.74
C PHE A 50 38.81 -4.94 30.38
N SER A 51 39.67 -5.51 29.55
CA SER A 51 39.24 -6.06 28.24
C SER A 51 38.28 -7.23 28.40
N LYS A 52 38.50 -8.09 29.38
CA LYS A 52 37.56 -9.17 29.71
C LYS A 52 36.20 -8.63 30.19
N ASP A 53 36.21 -7.63 31.04
CA ASP A 53 34.98 -7.00 31.55
C ASP A 53 34.15 -6.38 30.43
N ILE A 54 34.80 -5.60 29.54
CA ILE A 54 34.11 -5.02 28.37
C ILE A 54 33.55 -6.10 27.42
N CYS A 55 34.26 -7.21 27.26
CA CYS A 55 33.80 -8.30 26.38
C CYS A 55 32.76 -9.19 27.02
N THR A 56 32.54 -9.06 28.33
CA THR A 56 31.54 -9.88 29.04
C THR A 56 30.17 -9.22 28.95
N ILE A 57 29.22 -9.93 28.38
CA ILE A 57 27.82 -9.44 28.26
C ILE A 57 27.24 -9.29 29.66
N TYR A 58 26.85 -8.07 30.00
CA TYR A 58 26.09 -7.80 31.22
C TYR A 58 24.68 -8.35 31.10
N ARG A 59 24.33 -9.34 31.89
CA ARG A 59 23.07 -10.10 31.79
C ARG A 59 21.99 -9.66 32.78
N GLU A 60 22.34 -8.83 33.73
CA GLU A 60 21.46 -8.38 34.79
C GLU A 60 21.03 -6.93 34.60
N VAL A 61 20.78 -6.57 33.35
CA VAL A 61 20.24 -5.25 33.01
C VAL A 61 18.85 -5.14 33.62
N PRO A 62 18.56 -4.09 34.43
CA PRO A 62 17.23 -3.90 34.96
C PRO A 62 16.29 -3.54 33.83
N LEU A 63 15.39 -4.46 33.48
CA LEU A 63 14.35 -4.27 32.48
C LEU A 63 13.01 -4.21 33.18
N GLU A 64 12.22 -3.21 32.84
CA GLU A 64 10.83 -3.10 33.31
C GLU A 64 9.91 -4.08 32.56
N ASP A 65 10.33 -4.46 31.34
CA ASP A 65 9.58 -5.35 30.46
C ASP A 65 9.84 -6.83 30.77
N THR A 66 8.78 -7.62 30.64
CA THR A 66 8.83 -9.08 30.73
C THR A 66 8.73 -9.70 29.34
N LEU A 67 9.10 -10.98 29.21
CA LEU A 67 8.92 -11.71 27.94
C LEU A 67 7.46 -11.75 27.50
N ASP A 68 6.52 -11.76 28.44
CA ASP A 68 5.10 -11.76 28.13
C ASP A 68 4.64 -10.39 27.60
N SER A 69 5.18 -9.28 28.13
CA SER A 69 4.88 -7.94 27.61
C SER A 69 5.44 -7.72 26.21
N MET A 70 6.51 -8.41 25.85
CA MET A 70 7.16 -8.35 24.52
C MET A 70 6.54 -9.30 23.50
N LYS A 71 5.49 -10.05 23.89
CA LYS A 71 4.84 -10.97 22.96
C LYS A 71 4.24 -10.21 21.79
N TYR A 72 4.64 -10.58 20.58
CA TYR A 72 4.08 -9.99 19.37
C TYR A 72 2.61 -10.36 19.21
N MET A 73 1.74 -9.39 19.37
CA MET A 73 0.28 -9.54 19.29
C MET A 73 -0.28 -9.27 17.88
N GLY A 74 0.58 -9.16 16.90
CA GLY A 74 0.20 -8.77 15.57
C GLY A 74 0.25 -7.26 15.36
N ARG A 75 -0.30 -6.83 14.23
CA ARG A 75 -0.36 -5.43 13.87
C ARG A 75 -1.45 -4.72 14.68
N ASN A 76 -1.16 -3.52 15.14
CA ASN A 76 -2.11 -2.62 15.78
C ASN A 76 -2.66 -1.62 14.74
N ASP A 77 -3.95 -1.32 14.78
CA ASP A 77 -4.62 -0.37 13.87
C ASP A 77 -4.03 1.06 13.96
N SER A 78 -3.49 1.45 15.12
CA SER A 78 -2.79 2.73 15.30
C SER A 78 -1.48 2.86 14.49
N LEU A 79 -0.97 1.75 13.94
CA LEU A 79 0.23 1.77 13.10
C LEU A 79 -0.01 2.49 11.78
N ASP A 80 -1.23 2.49 11.29
CA ASP A 80 -1.61 3.17 10.04
C ASP A 80 -1.61 4.68 10.23
N GLU A 81 -2.13 5.14 11.36
CA GLU A 81 -2.10 6.55 11.76
C GLU A 81 -0.64 7.03 11.90
N LEU A 82 0.19 6.24 12.59
CA LEU A 82 1.61 6.55 12.74
C LEU A 82 2.35 6.63 11.40
N PHE A 83 2.08 5.69 10.49
CA PHE A 83 2.71 5.72 9.16
C PHE A 83 2.22 6.88 8.31
N ALA A 84 0.96 7.30 8.48
CA ALA A 84 0.44 8.50 7.83
C ALA A 84 1.11 9.76 8.36
N ASP A 85 1.22 9.92 9.69
CA ASP A 85 1.89 11.06 10.34
C ASP A 85 3.37 11.17 9.97
N LEU A 86 4.04 10.03 9.81
CA LEU A 86 5.45 9.98 9.40
C LEU A 86 5.64 10.01 7.88
N GLU A 87 4.57 10.16 7.10
CA GLU A 87 4.57 10.13 5.64
C GLU A 87 5.17 8.85 5.02
N PHE A 88 5.08 7.74 5.74
CA PHE A 88 5.61 6.44 5.31
C PHE A 88 4.65 5.72 4.35
N TYR A 89 4.26 6.37 3.29
CA TYR A 89 3.28 5.88 2.31
C TYR A 89 3.62 4.52 1.70
N SER A 90 4.91 4.19 1.56
CA SER A 90 5.34 2.87 1.05
C SER A 90 4.99 1.72 1.99
N PHE A 91 4.90 1.98 3.30
CA PHE A 91 4.45 1.00 4.29
C PHE A 91 2.92 0.93 4.33
N LEU A 92 2.23 2.05 4.28
CA LEU A 92 0.77 2.10 4.18
C LEU A 92 0.24 1.28 2.98
N LYS A 93 0.92 1.34 1.84
CA LYS A 93 0.56 0.59 0.63
C LYS A 93 0.71 -0.93 0.75
N LYS A 94 1.59 -1.41 1.63
CA LYS A 94 1.84 -2.86 1.85
C LYS A 94 0.85 -3.49 2.82
N ILE A 95 0.02 -2.69 3.43
CA ILE A 95 -0.92 -3.13 4.44
C ILE A 95 -2.21 -3.56 3.73
N PRO A 96 -2.58 -4.84 3.74
CA PRO A 96 -3.86 -5.25 3.18
C PRO A 96 -4.99 -4.59 3.96
N LYS A 97 -5.68 -3.64 3.36
CA LYS A 97 -6.92 -3.12 3.92
C LYS A 97 -7.93 -4.27 3.96
N LYS A 98 -8.73 -4.33 5.01
CA LYS A 98 -9.83 -5.29 5.09
C LYS A 98 -10.79 -4.98 3.94
N GLN A 99 -10.83 -5.84 2.95
CA GLN A 99 -11.71 -5.65 1.80
C GLN A 99 -13.17 -5.77 2.23
N VAL A 100 -13.97 -4.79 1.86
CA VAL A 100 -15.41 -4.82 2.02
C VAL A 100 -16.01 -5.21 0.67
N LYS A 101 -16.70 -6.33 0.67
CA LYS A 101 -17.50 -6.75 -0.48
C LYS A 101 -18.77 -5.92 -0.48
N LEU A 102 -18.86 -4.98 -1.41
CA LEU A 102 -20.10 -4.24 -1.62
C LEU A 102 -21.06 -5.11 -2.45
N ASP A 103 -22.12 -5.56 -1.83
CA ASP A 103 -23.24 -6.16 -2.57
C ASP A 103 -24.10 -5.03 -3.13
N VAL A 104 -23.93 -4.76 -4.42
CA VAL A 104 -24.69 -3.71 -5.11
C VAL A 104 -25.81 -4.37 -5.92
N SER A 105 -27.04 -3.96 -5.65
CA SER A 105 -28.17 -4.29 -6.50
C SER A 105 -28.27 -3.26 -7.61
N PHE A 106 -28.40 -3.70 -8.83
CA PHE A 106 -28.59 -2.84 -10.00
C PHE A 106 -29.79 -3.32 -10.82
N LYS A 107 -30.32 -2.43 -11.66
CA LYS A 107 -31.36 -2.73 -12.63
C LYS A 107 -30.79 -2.70 -14.04
N GLU A 108 -31.29 -3.54 -14.94
CA GLU A 108 -31.02 -3.36 -16.36
C GLU A 108 -31.85 -2.21 -16.89
N LEU A 109 -31.21 -1.23 -17.55
CA LEU A 109 -31.89 -0.07 -18.09
C LEU A 109 -32.79 -0.46 -19.27
N SER A 110 -34.05 -0.17 -19.18
CA SER A 110 -35.00 -0.38 -20.26
C SER A 110 -35.21 0.88 -21.09
N ASP A 111 -35.37 2.03 -20.45
CA ASP A 111 -35.56 3.33 -21.07
C ASP A 111 -34.62 4.38 -20.45
N VAL A 112 -34.07 5.28 -21.28
CA VAL A 112 -33.14 6.33 -20.81
C VAL A 112 -33.78 7.28 -19.79
N HIS A 113 -35.09 7.47 -19.84
CA HIS A 113 -35.84 8.32 -18.92
C HIS A 113 -36.00 7.73 -17.51
N GLU A 114 -35.60 6.49 -17.28
CA GLU A 114 -35.49 5.91 -15.93
C GLU A 114 -34.35 6.56 -15.12
N ILE A 115 -33.37 7.16 -15.81
CA ILE A 115 -32.24 7.84 -15.17
C ILE A 115 -32.70 9.24 -14.75
N ASN A 116 -32.56 9.54 -13.46
CA ASN A 116 -32.86 10.88 -12.95
C ASN A 116 -31.68 11.82 -13.22
N ILE A 117 -31.86 12.74 -14.19
CA ILE A 117 -30.86 13.73 -14.58
C ILE A 117 -30.98 15.09 -13.87
N GLU A 118 -31.93 15.26 -12.95
CA GLU A 118 -32.06 16.48 -12.13
C GLU A 118 -30.92 16.60 -11.11
N LYS A 119 -30.29 15.47 -10.76
CA LYS A 119 -29.10 15.36 -9.92
C LYS A 119 -27.87 15.06 -10.77
N CYS A 120 -26.72 15.02 -10.13
CA CYS A 120 -25.50 14.55 -10.76
C CYS A 120 -25.60 13.05 -11.11
N VAL A 121 -25.02 12.67 -12.22
CA VAL A 121 -25.01 11.28 -12.67
C VAL A 121 -23.56 10.85 -12.91
N SER A 122 -23.17 9.71 -12.38
CA SER A 122 -21.88 9.10 -12.73
C SER A 122 -22.06 7.94 -13.68
N TYR A 123 -21.06 7.72 -14.51
CA TYR A 123 -21.06 6.61 -15.44
C TYR A 123 -19.65 6.03 -15.65
N TYR A 124 -19.60 4.74 -15.99
CA TYR A 124 -18.40 4.02 -16.36
C TYR A 124 -18.65 3.12 -17.57
N ILE A 125 -17.82 3.27 -18.62
CA ILE A 125 -17.93 2.48 -19.86
C ILE A 125 -16.77 1.50 -19.92
N GLU A 126 -17.07 0.23 -20.23
CA GLU A 126 -16.08 -0.80 -20.43
C GLU A 126 -16.03 -1.27 -21.89
N CYS A 127 -14.84 -1.72 -22.31
CA CYS A 127 -14.60 -2.22 -23.67
C CYS A 127 -13.90 -3.59 -23.65
N ASP A 128 -13.95 -4.29 -24.78
CA ASP A 128 -13.44 -5.66 -24.93
C ASP A 128 -11.92 -5.78 -25.09
N LYS A 129 -11.18 -4.66 -25.13
CA LYS A 129 -9.72 -4.64 -25.31
C LYS A 129 -9.07 -3.59 -24.43
N GLU A 130 -7.90 -3.91 -23.88
CA GLU A 130 -7.05 -2.96 -23.14
C GLU A 130 -6.71 -1.75 -24.02
N ASN A 131 -6.37 -1.98 -25.29
CA ASN A 131 -6.22 -0.90 -26.24
C ASN A 131 -7.60 -0.45 -26.76
N TYR A 132 -8.20 0.51 -26.06
CA TYR A 132 -9.53 1.01 -26.35
C TYR A 132 -9.69 1.63 -27.76
N HIS A 133 -8.59 2.02 -28.44
CA HIS A 133 -8.66 2.48 -29.83
C HIS A 133 -9.13 1.39 -30.80
N LEU A 134 -8.94 0.14 -30.43
CA LEU A 134 -9.36 -1.05 -31.20
C LEU A 134 -10.52 -1.80 -30.51
N GLY A 135 -10.99 -1.28 -29.38
CA GLY A 135 -12.02 -1.88 -28.55
C GLY A 135 -13.44 -1.59 -29.05
N LYS A 136 -14.36 -2.43 -28.57
CA LYS A 136 -15.81 -2.22 -28.69
C LYS A 136 -16.39 -2.13 -27.28
N ILE A 137 -17.42 -1.32 -27.11
CA ILE A 137 -18.14 -1.20 -25.85
C ILE A 137 -18.81 -2.53 -25.55
N ILE A 138 -18.63 -3.04 -24.30
CA ILE A 138 -19.24 -4.28 -23.80
C ILE A 138 -20.27 -4.04 -22.72
N GLY A 139 -20.33 -2.85 -22.14
CA GLY A 139 -21.32 -2.46 -21.16
C GLY A 139 -21.02 -1.12 -20.53
N MET A 140 -22.02 -0.55 -19.85
CA MET A 140 -21.91 0.70 -19.12
C MET A 140 -22.66 0.59 -17.79
N GLY A 141 -22.08 1.13 -16.72
CA GLY A 141 -22.75 1.37 -15.46
C GLY A 141 -23.16 2.84 -15.36
N VAL A 142 -24.32 3.11 -14.79
CA VAL A 142 -24.82 4.46 -14.52
C VAL A 142 -25.38 4.51 -13.10
N PHE A 143 -25.04 5.56 -12.35
CA PHE A 143 -25.61 5.85 -11.04
C PHE A 143 -26.11 7.29 -10.97
N ASP A 144 -27.37 7.47 -10.66
CA ASP A 144 -28.06 8.77 -10.63
C ASP A 144 -28.19 9.38 -9.22
N GLY A 145 -27.43 8.80 -8.26
CA GLY A 145 -27.48 9.18 -6.85
C GLY A 145 -28.47 8.37 -6.02
N GLU A 146 -29.36 7.61 -6.65
CA GLU A 146 -30.34 6.75 -5.98
C GLU A 146 -30.38 5.35 -6.59
N ASN A 147 -30.45 5.26 -7.93
CA ASN A 147 -30.56 4.01 -8.65
C ASN A 147 -29.28 3.68 -9.41
N LEU A 148 -28.96 2.41 -9.46
CA LEU A 148 -27.81 1.88 -10.17
C LEU A 148 -28.30 1.06 -11.36
N PHE A 149 -27.82 1.41 -12.55
CA PHE A 149 -28.25 0.80 -13.80
C PHE A 149 -27.08 0.15 -14.53
N TYR A 150 -27.34 -1.03 -15.07
CA TYR A 150 -26.54 -1.60 -16.14
C TYR A 150 -27.15 -1.22 -17.49
N VAL A 151 -26.32 -0.76 -18.39
CA VAL A 151 -26.69 -0.38 -19.76
C VAL A 151 -26.03 -1.33 -20.75
N SER A 152 -26.85 -2.02 -21.55
CA SER A 152 -26.35 -2.90 -22.61
C SER A 152 -25.64 -2.11 -23.73
N PRO A 153 -24.67 -2.70 -24.45
CA PRO A 153 -23.86 -2.02 -25.44
C PRO A 153 -24.65 -1.27 -26.52
N ASP A 154 -25.77 -1.81 -26.93
CA ASP A 154 -26.67 -1.25 -27.95
C ASP A 154 -27.32 0.07 -27.51
N LYS A 155 -27.54 0.25 -26.20
CA LYS A 155 -28.18 1.45 -25.64
C LYS A 155 -27.19 2.54 -25.19
N VAL A 156 -25.91 2.24 -25.13
CA VAL A 156 -24.90 3.19 -24.56
C VAL A 156 -24.89 4.53 -25.27
N LYS A 157 -25.04 4.54 -26.61
CA LYS A 157 -25.08 5.80 -27.36
C LYS A 157 -26.27 6.68 -26.99
N ASP A 158 -27.46 6.10 -26.89
CA ASP A 158 -28.69 6.83 -26.54
C ASP A 158 -28.62 7.38 -25.10
N VAL A 159 -28.09 6.58 -24.18
CA VAL A 159 -27.85 7.02 -22.81
C VAL A 159 -26.86 8.17 -22.77
N CYS A 160 -25.75 8.08 -23.49
CA CYS A 160 -24.74 9.14 -23.54
C CYS A 160 -25.30 10.44 -24.16
N GLU A 161 -26.13 10.35 -25.18
CA GLU A 161 -26.83 11.53 -25.71
C GLU A 161 -27.77 12.15 -24.68
N TYR A 162 -28.52 11.34 -23.96
CA TYR A 162 -29.42 11.79 -22.91
C TYR A 162 -28.67 12.46 -21.75
N LEU A 163 -27.53 11.89 -21.33
CA LEU A 163 -26.70 12.40 -20.25
C LEU A 163 -26.02 13.75 -20.55
N LYS A 164 -26.00 14.22 -21.79
CA LYS A 164 -25.50 15.57 -22.13
C LYS A 164 -26.29 16.69 -21.43
N GLN A 165 -27.50 16.40 -20.97
CA GLN A 165 -28.37 17.35 -20.26
C GLN A 165 -28.12 17.36 -18.76
N ALA A 166 -27.29 16.45 -18.25
CA ALA A 166 -27.01 16.28 -16.84
C ALA A 166 -25.61 16.80 -16.45
N VAL A 167 -25.40 17.04 -15.16
CA VAL A 167 -24.06 17.15 -14.58
C VAL A 167 -23.50 15.73 -14.43
N THR A 168 -22.40 15.44 -15.14
CA THR A 168 -21.88 14.06 -15.19
C THR A 168 -20.47 13.92 -14.64
N TYR A 169 -20.19 12.76 -14.07
CA TYR A 169 -18.90 12.33 -13.58
C TYR A 169 -18.50 11.01 -14.24
N THR A 170 -17.25 10.85 -14.60
CA THR A 170 -16.76 9.63 -15.22
C THR A 170 -15.34 9.29 -14.79
N TYR A 171 -14.85 8.16 -15.25
CA TYR A 171 -13.45 7.78 -15.21
C TYR A 171 -12.93 7.62 -16.62
N ASP A 172 -11.82 8.30 -16.96
CA ASP A 172 -11.19 8.31 -18.29
C ASP A 172 -12.14 8.77 -19.42
N LEU A 173 -12.48 10.05 -19.39
CA LEU A 173 -13.30 10.69 -20.44
C LEU A 173 -12.69 10.52 -21.83
N LYS A 174 -11.35 10.53 -21.94
CA LYS A 174 -10.65 10.34 -23.21
C LYS A 174 -10.95 8.96 -23.82
N LYS A 175 -10.92 7.89 -23.03
CA LYS A 175 -11.33 6.54 -23.45
C LYS A 175 -12.76 6.55 -23.97
N ASN A 176 -13.66 7.17 -23.22
CA ASN A 176 -15.08 7.24 -23.56
C ASN A 176 -15.31 7.97 -24.89
N MET A 177 -14.62 9.10 -25.13
CA MET A 177 -14.68 9.85 -26.39
C MET A 177 -14.18 9.02 -27.60
N VAL A 178 -13.14 8.23 -27.40
CA VAL A 178 -12.60 7.37 -28.47
C VAL A 178 -13.55 6.22 -28.80
N LEU A 179 -14.16 5.62 -27.79
CA LEU A 179 -15.12 4.51 -27.98
C LEU A 179 -16.43 4.98 -28.62
N LEU A 180 -16.84 6.21 -28.35
CA LEU A 180 -18.12 6.81 -28.77
C LEU A 180 -17.94 7.82 -29.91
N LYS A 181 -17.12 7.53 -30.87
CA LYS A 181 -16.65 8.42 -31.98
C LYS A 181 -17.68 9.43 -32.49
N ASP A 182 -18.96 9.08 -32.50
CA ASP A 182 -20.06 9.89 -33.06
C ASP A 182 -20.81 10.68 -31.98
N VAL A 183 -20.47 10.50 -30.70
CA VAL A 183 -21.12 11.19 -29.57
C VAL A 183 -20.10 12.12 -28.94
N ASN A 184 -20.35 13.42 -29.01
CA ASN A 184 -19.51 14.40 -28.34
C ASN A 184 -19.78 14.35 -26.82
N MET A 185 -19.04 13.46 -26.14
CA MET A 185 -19.18 13.30 -24.68
C MET A 185 -18.51 14.44 -23.95
N ILE A 186 -19.22 14.93 -22.94
CA ILE A 186 -18.71 15.89 -21.98
C ILE A 186 -18.86 15.29 -20.57
N SER A 187 -18.00 15.66 -19.66
CA SER A 187 -18.15 15.34 -18.25
C SER A 187 -17.65 16.51 -17.41
N ASN A 188 -18.35 16.78 -16.33
CA ASN A 188 -17.99 17.86 -15.40
C ASN A 188 -16.87 17.45 -14.45
N PHE A 189 -16.61 16.15 -14.34
CA PHE A 189 -15.49 15.63 -13.55
C PHE A 189 -14.98 14.32 -14.13
N ASP A 190 -13.66 14.26 -14.33
CA ASP A 190 -12.94 13.03 -14.66
C ASP A 190 -12.16 12.55 -13.43
N HIS A 191 -12.65 11.45 -12.85
CA HIS A 191 -12.06 10.85 -11.66
C HIS A 191 -10.61 10.39 -11.89
N MET A 192 -10.26 9.93 -13.10
CA MET A 192 -8.90 9.52 -13.44
C MET A 192 -7.93 10.70 -13.33
N ILE A 193 -8.31 11.86 -13.88
CA ILE A 193 -7.49 13.08 -13.80
C ILE A 193 -7.36 13.54 -12.36
N GLY A 194 -8.47 13.55 -11.59
CA GLY A 194 -8.44 13.92 -10.18
C GLY A 194 -7.53 13.00 -9.34
N ALA A 195 -7.61 11.69 -9.55
CA ALA A 195 -6.75 10.72 -8.90
C ALA A 195 -5.26 10.88 -9.29
N TYR A 196 -5.00 11.19 -10.57
CA TYR A 196 -3.65 11.46 -11.06
C TYR A 196 -3.02 12.69 -10.39
N LEU A 197 -3.76 13.78 -10.30
CA LEU A 197 -3.28 15.02 -9.65
C LEU A 197 -2.96 14.80 -8.17
N LEU A 198 -3.72 13.95 -7.48
CA LEU A 198 -3.48 13.55 -6.08
C LEU A 198 -2.41 12.46 -5.93
N ASN A 199 -1.64 12.16 -6.97
CA ASN A 199 -0.60 11.13 -6.96
C ASN A 199 -1.10 9.72 -6.53
N TYR A 200 -2.36 9.40 -6.79
CA TYR A 200 -2.86 8.05 -6.56
C TYR A 200 -2.09 7.08 -7.48
N GLN A 201 -1.76 5.90 -6.94
CA GLN A 201 -1.18 4.86 -7.78
C GLN A 201 -2.24 4.37 -8.76
N MET A 202 -2.14 4.82 -9.99
CA MET A 202 -3.01 4.40 -11.07
C MET A 202 -2.34 3.30 -11.86
N LYS A 203 -3.04 2.21 -12.02
CA LYS A 203 -2.87 1.25 -13.10
C LYS A 203 -4.02 1.48 -14.07
N ASP A 204 -3.98 0.82 -15.22
CA ASP A 204 -4.94 1.04 -16.30
C ASP A 204 -6.40 0.62 -15.97
N ASP A 205 -6.70 0.31 -14.70
CA ASP A 205 -8.01 -0.12 -14.23
C ASP A 205 -8.42 0.59 -12.92
N LEU A 206 -9.61 1.19 -12.92
CA LEU A 206 -10.22 1.79 -11.73
C LEU A 206 -10.31 0.80 -10.55
N ALA A 207 -10.51 -0.49 -10.84
CA ALA A 207 -10.52 -1.54 -9.82
C ALA A 207 -9.25 -1.53 -8.95
N PHE A 208 -8.12 -1.09 -9.47
CA PHE A 208 -6.89 -0.99 -8.69
C PHE A 208 -7.02 0.06 -7.57
N ILE A 209 -7.59 1.23 -7.88
CA ILE A 209 -7.84 2.29 -6.88
C ILE A 209 -8.87 1.80 -5.86
N MET A 210 -9.97 1.19 -6.32
CA MET A 210 -11.03 0.67 -5.46
C MET A 210 -10.53 -0.37 -4.47
N ASN A 211 -9.73 -1.34 -4.95
CA ASN A 211 -9.14 -2.36 -4.08
C ASN A 211 -8.14 -1.75 -3.07
N ASN A 212 -7.39 -0.72 -3.45
CA ASN A 212 -6.53 0.03 -2.52
C ASN A 212 -7.34 0.81 -1.47
N ASP A 213 -8.56 1.23 -1.81
CA ASP A 213 -9.48 1.87 -0.87
C ASP A 213 -10.25 0.85 -0.01
N GLY A 214 -9.97 -0.44 -0.19
CA GLY A 214 -10.59 -1.52 0.56
C GLY A 214 -11.95 -1.98 0.03
N ILE A 215 -12.30 -1.60 -1.20
CA ILE A 215 -13.52 -2.04 -1.88
C ILE A 215 -13.16 -3.17 -2.86
N GLU A 216 -13.70 -4.37 -2.65
CA GLU A 216 -13.47 -5.51 -3.56
C GLU A 216 -14.14 -5.22 -4.92
N ALA A 217 -13.33 -4.91 -5.92
CA ALA A 217 -13.79 -4.67 -7.28
C ALA A 217 -13.11 -5.63 -8.27
N PRO A 218 -13.86 -6.20 -9.23
CA PRO A 218 -13.29 -7.10 -10.23
C PRO A 218 -12.39 -6.34 -11.19
N PHE A 219 -11.23 -6.92 -11.49
CA PHE A 219 -10.31 -6.39 -12.49
C PHE A 219 -10.84 -6.65 -13.91
N TYR A 220 -10.30 -5.89 -14.86
CA TYR A 220 -10.62 -6.01 -16.27
C TYR A 220 -10.57 -7.46 -16.79
N SER A 221 -9.51 -8.20 -16.44
CA SER A 221 -9.35 -9.61 -16.83
C SER A 221 -10.44 -10.55 -16.31
N ASP A 222 -11.10 -10.18 -15.23
CA ASP A 222 -12.16 -11.00 -14.61
C ASP A 222 -13.54 -10.70 -15.22
N ILE A 223 -13.81 -9.42 -15.49
CA ILE A 223 -15.06 -9.00 -16.13
C ILE A 223 -15.23 -9.54 -17.56
N LEU A 224 -14.14 -9.78 -18.28
CA LEU A 224 -14.20 -10.38 -19.63
C LEU A 224 -14.61 -11.85 -19.65
N LYS A 225 -14.58 -12.54 -18.50
CA LYS A 225 -14.85 -13.98 -18.39
C LYS A 225 -16.31 -14.30 -18.09
N ASP A 226 -17.02 -13.36 -17.49
CA ASP A 226 -18.34 -13.58 -16.91
C ASP A 226 -19.22 -12.34 -17.07
N GLU A 227 -20.40 -12.54 -17.67
CA GLU A 227 -21.35 -11.44 -17.93
C GLU A 227 -21.92 -10.83 -16.64
N GLU A 228 -22.14 -11.63 -15.60
CA GLU A 228 -22.61 -11.14 -14.31
C GLU A 228 -21.53 -10.30 -13.63
N MET A 229 -20.28 -10.75 -13.70
CA MET A 229 -19.14 -9.97 -13.23
C MET A 229 -18.97 -8.65 -14.00
N LEU A 230 -19.19 -8.67 -15.31
CA LEU A 230 -19.18 -7.45 -16.12
C LEU A 230 -20.25 -6.46 -15.61
N LYS A 231 -21.51 -6.91 -15.50
CA LYS A 231 -22.63 -6.06 -15.05
C LYS A 231 -22.36 -5.47 -13.66
N LYS A 232 -21.95 -6.31 -12.72
CA LYS A 232 -21.56 -5.85 -11.36
C LYS A 232 -20.36 -4.93 -11.38
N GLY A 233 -19.33 -5.24 -12.16
CA GLY A 233 -18.11 -4.47 -12.23
C GLY A 233 -18.31 -3.04 -12.75
N VAL A 234 -19.00 -2.87 -13.87
CA VAL A 234 -19.24 -1.54 -14.45
C VAL A 234 -20.18 -0.68 -13.58
N THR A 235 -21.19 -1.32 -12.98
CA THR A 235 -22.12 -0.61 -12.09
C THR A 235 -21.45 -0.18 -10.78
N LEU A 236 -20.65 -1.06 -10.18
CA LEU A 236 -19.88 -0.74 -8.99
C LEU A 236 -18.87 0.38 -9.25
N LYS A 237 -18.18 0.36 -10.39
CA LYS A 237 -17.24 1.40 -10.81
C LYS A 237 -17.95 2.74 -11.01
N ALA A 238 -19.13 2.77 -11.62
CA ALA A 238 -19.93 3.98 -11.75
C ALA A 238 -20.33 4.57 -10.39
N LYS A 239 -20.81 3.72 -9.45
CA LYS A 239 -21.15 4.13 -8.10
C LYS A 239 -19.93 4.68 -7.35
N TYR A 240 -18.80 4.02 -7.44
CA TYR A 240 -17.55 4.47 -6.81
C TYR A 240 -17.12 5.87 -7.28
N VAL A 241 -17.20 6.15 -8.58
CA VAL A 241 -16.91 7.48 -9.14
C VAL A 241 -17.80 8.55 -8.50
N TYR A 242 -19.09 8.23 -8.30
CA TYR A 242 -20.03 9.15 -7.65
C TYR A 242 -19.68 9.38 -6.18
N ASP A 243 -19.53 8.29 -5.42
CA ASP A 243 -19.37 8.34 -3.96
C ASP A 243 -18.06 9.01 -3.53
N THR A 244 -16.99 8.90 -4.34
CA THR A 244 -15.65 9.41 -3.98
C THR A 244 -15.31 10.77 -4.61
N ARG A 245 -16.15 11.27 -5.52
CA ARG A 245 -15.91 12.54 -6.22
C ARG A 245 -15.69 13.72 -5.27
N ASP A 246 -16.54 13.88 -4.28
CA ASP A 246 -16.49 15.04 -3.38
C ASP A 246 -15.24 15.02 -2.51
N ASP A 247 -14.79 13.85 -2.07
CA ASP A 247 -13.54 13.69 -1.33
C ASP A 247 -12.31 14.05 -2.17
N ILE A 248 -12.28 13.63 -3.44
CA ILE A 248 -11.21 13.99 -4.37
C ILE A 248 -11.20 15.50 -4.60
N VAL A 249 -12.35 16.10 -4.90
CA VAL A 249 -12.47 17.56 -5.11
C VAL A 249 -12.03 18.34 -3.86
N LYS A 250 -12.41 17.88 -2.69
CA LYS A 250 -11.97 18.49 -1.43
C LYS A 250 -10.45 18.47 -1.28
N LYS A 251 -9.81 17.35 -1.56
CA LYS A 251 -8.34 17.21 -1.52
C LYS A 251 -7.67 18.10 -2.56
N LEU A 252 -8.17 18.12 -3.80
CA LEU A 252 -7.64 18.97 -4.88
C LEU A 252 -7.73 20.46 -4.53
N LYS A 253 -8.81 20.89 -3.87
CA LYS A 253 -8.95 22.27 -3.38
C LYS A 253 -7.99 22.60 -2.25
N MET A 254 -7.69 21.66 -1.37
CA MET A 254 -6.68 21.85 -0.31
C MET A 254 -5.26 22.02 -0.88
N ASP A 255 -4.99 21.42 -2.03
CA ASP A 255 -3.69 21.47 -2.71
C ASP A 255 -3.62 22.53 -3.83
N ASP A 256 -4.62 23.45 -3.91
CA ASP A 256 -4.75 24.48 -4.96
C ASP A 256 -4.68 23.91 -6.40
N MET A 257 -5.20 22.70 -6.61
CA MET A 257 -5.20 22.02 -7.92
C MET A 257 -6.59 21.96 -8.58
N PHE A 258 -7.59 22.62 -8.00
CA PHE A 258 -8.97 22.62 -8.49
C PHE A 258 -9.49 24.03 -8.63
N ASP A 259 -9.51 24.55 -9.86
CA ASP A 259 -10.16 25.77 -10.30
C ASP A 259 -11.25 25.48 -11.37
#